data_e462709f5f4bf8465c2314c8f9f9b406
#
_entry.id   e462709f5f4bf8465c2314c8f9f9b406
#
_cell.length_a   1.000
_cell.length_b   1.000
_cell.length_c   1.000
_cell.angle_alpha   90.00
_cell.angle_beta   90.00
_cell.angle_gamma   90.00
#
_symmetry.space_group_name_H-M   'P 1'
#
loop_
_entity.id
_entity.type
_entity.pdbx_description
1 polymer ?
#
loop_
_entity_poly.entity_id
_entity_poly.type
_entity_poly.pdbx_seq_one_letter_code
_entity_poly.pdbx_strand_id
1 'polypeptide(L)'
;ELYEIGADKLQKYQLLIVHRADEERTQELLRPFGFSAVRFSGLTGTAAENLRSLEAELAASRKTQSDAEAAIAAGAENRDALRAYADRLRAEAAKERCAGDILTDETVLFFQGWVPAERESAVGAFLTENGCAWETRDPTEEEIPDVPVQLKNNWFTKPLNMVTEMYSLPRYDNVDPNPLMAPFFIFFYGVMMADMGYGLIMFLAGFLITKKYHPKGTMGNLFGLMTLCGVSTFIMGALTGGFFGDFLTQAVKLTTGRDFTLPSVFTPLNDTLMILVASMGVGLIQIITGMAISFIRKLRRGQLMDAVWEELTWWIVFAGIGLMAAGVTNLVLYLGIAMVILGPVLTNKGFGKITGIFGSLYNHVTGYFGDILSYSRLMALMLAGSVIAQVFNTLGAIPGNLIVFVLISLAGNALNFALNLLGCYVH
;
A
#
# COMPACT_ATOMS: atom_id res chain seq x y z
N GLU A 1 -59.78 -5.48 -23.04
CA GLU A 1 -59.39 -4.08 -23.33
C GLU A 1 -58.08 -3.77 -22.65
N LEU A 2 -57.20 -3.02 -23.33
CA LEU A 2 -55.86 -2.67 -22.85
C LEU A 2 -55.76 -1.14 -22.71
N TYR A 3 -55.40 -0.67 -21.53
CA TYR A 3 -55.26 0.75 -21.24
C TYR A 3 -53.81 1.03 -20.79
N GLU A 4 -53.16 1.99 -21.40
CA GLU A 4 -51.82 2.47 -20.96
C GLU A 4 -52.01 3.43 -19.77
N ILE A 5 -51.43 3.10 -18.61
CA ILE A 5 -51.53 3.91 -17.39
C ILE A 5 -50.35 4.88 -17.28
N GLY A 6 -49.17 4.44 -17.71
CA GLY A 6 -47.95 5.23 -17.69
C GLY A 6 -46.74 4.46 -18.18
N ALA A 7 -45.60 5.15 -18.29
CA ALA A 7 -44.33 4.53 -18.67
C ALA A 7 -43.19 5.22 -17.94
N ASP A 8 -42.16 4.44 -17.61
CA ASP A 8 -40.85 4.95 -17.19
C ASP A 8 -39.79 4.63 -18.27
N LYS A 9 -38.49 4.84 -17.93
CA LYS A 9 -37.40 4.59 -18.88
C LYS A 9 -37.19 3.11 -19.25
N LEU A 10 -37.74 2.19 -18.47
CA LEU A 10 -37.48 0.76 -18.58
C LEU A 10 -38.76 -0.06 -18.82
N GLN A 11 -39.94 0.43 -18.37
CA GLN A 11 -41.17 -0.34 -18.37
C GLN A 11 -42.39 0.54 -18.73
N LYS A 12 -43.40 -0.10 -19.37
CA LYS A 12 -44.71 0.48 -19.59
C LYS A 12 -45.74 -0.18 -18.67
N TYR A 13 -46.52 0.62 -17.98
CA TYR A 13 -47.55 0.16 -17.08
C TYR A 13 -48.90 0.16 -17.82
N GLN A 14 -49.53 -1.01 -17.88
CA GLN A 14 -50.75 -1.21 -18.64
C GLN A 14 -51.83 -1.90 -17.77
N LEU A 15 -53.03 -1.46 -17.87
CA LEU A 15 -54.21 -2.12 -17.29
C LEU A 15 -54.88 -2.98 -18.36
N LEU A 16 -54.95 -4.27 -18.07
CA LEU A 16 -55.63 -5.21 -18.96
C LEU A 16 -56.92 -5.72 -18.31
N ILE A 17 -58.04 -5.50 -18.97
CA ILE A 17 -59.35 -6.00 -18.53
C ILE A 17 -59.67 -7.24 -19.37
N VAL A 18 -59.81 -8.40 -18.69
CA VAL A 18 -60.06 -9.71 -19.31
C VAL A 18 -61.21 -10.40 -18.58
N HIS A 19 -61.92 -11.24 -19.29
CA HIS A 19 -62.92 -12.11 -18.65
C HIS A 19 -62.21 -13.13 -17.75
N ARG A 20 -62.75 -13.39 -16.57
CA ARG A 20 -62.12 -14.25 -15.56
C ARG A 20 -61.78 -15.65 -16.05
N ALA A 21 -62.58 -16.20 -16.96
CA ALA A 21 -62.32 -17.52 -17.54
C ALA A 21 -61.14 -17.56 -18.50
N ASP A 22 -60.69 -16.41 -19.03
CA ASP A 22 -59.59 -16.28 -19.99
C ASP A 22 -58.32 -15.73 -19.36
N GLU A 23 -58.27 -15.57 -18.03
CA GLU A 23 -57.16 -14.94 -17.31
C GLU A 23 -55.83 -15.71 -17.52
N GLU A 24 -55.83 -17.01 -17.26
CA GLU A 24 -54.62 -17.85 -17.39
C GLU A 24 -54.12 -17.88 -18.83
N ARG A 25 -55.03 -18.09 -19.77
CA ARG A 25 -54.69 -18.12 -21.19
C ARG A 25 -54.14 -16.79 -21.69
N THR A 26 -54.65 -15.69 -21.19
CA THR A 26 -54.17 -14.35 -21.55
C THR A 26 -52.80 -14.08 -20.95
N GLN A 27 -52.53 -14.49 -19.70
CA GLN A 27 -51.22 -14.36 -19.08
C GLN A 27 -50.16 -15.19 -19.80
N GLU A 28 -50.48 -16.42 -20.22
CA GLU A 28 -49.56 -17.27 -21.00
C GLU A 28 -49.23 -16.65 -22.36
N LEU A 29 -50.20 -16.08 -23.04
CA LEU A 29 -50.04 -15.43 -24.35
C LEU A 29 -49.19 -14.15 -24.28
N LEU A 30 -49.22 -13.43 -23.16
CA LEU A 30 -48.51 -12.17 -22.99
C LEU A 30 -47.06 -12.37 -22.39
N ARG A 31 -46.82 -13.52 -21.79
CA ARG A 31 -45.51 -13.84 -21.17
C ARG A 31 -44.30 -13.76 -22.16
N PRO A 32 -44.41 -14.25 -23.42
CA PRO A 32 -43.33 -14.14 -24.40
C PRO A 32 -42.99 -12.69 -24.77
N PHE A 33 -43.90 -11.75 -24.56
CA PHE A 33 -43.71 -10.31 -24.82
C PHE A 33 -43.14 -9.55 -23.61
N GLY A 34 -42.70 -10.27 -22.54
CA GLY A 34 -42.16 -9.67 -21.35
C GLY A 34 -43.21 -9.05 -20.40
N PHE A 35 -44.47 -9.39 -20.58
CA PHE A 35 -45.55 -8.91 -19.71
C PHE A 35 -45.49 -9.64 -18.35
N SER A 36 -45.47 -8.86 -17.27
CA SER A 36 -45.45 -9.35 -15.88
C SER A 36 -46.65 -8.78 -15.13
N ALA A 37 -47.47 -9.68 -14.55
CA ALA A 37 -48.62 -9.26 -13.75
C ALA A 37 -48.15 -8.69 -12.40
N VAL A 38 -48.52 -7.44 -12.10
CA VAL A 38 -48.26 -6.80 -10.81
C VAL A 38 -49.45 -7.09 -9.87
N ARG A 39 -49.13 -7.75 -8.74
CA ARG A 39 -50.12 -8.01 -7.69
C ARG A 39 -49.97 -6.98 -6.57
N PHE A 40 -50.98 -6.21 -6.33
CA PHE A 40 -51.05 -5.27 -5.21
C PHE A 40 -51.58 -6.02 -3.96
N SER A 41 -50.64 -6.68 -3.24
CA SER A 41 -50.98 -7.34 -1.97
C SER A 41 -50.81 -6.37 -0.81
N GLY A 42 -51.78 -6.32 0.10
CA GLY A 42 -51.71 -5.49 1.31
C GLY A 42 -52.18 -4.03 1.12
N LEU A 43 -52.59 -3.62 -0.07
CA LEU A 43 -53.15 -2.29 -0.31
C LEU A 43 -54.69 -2.38 -0.30
N THR A 44 -55.34 -1.47 0.43
CA THR A 44 -56.80 -1.33 0.49
C THR A 44 -57.19 0.09 0.07
N GLY A 45 -58.34 0.25 -0.58
CA GLY A 45 -58.80 1.55 -1.08
C GLY A 45 -58.30 1.88 -2.48
N THR A 46 -58.38 3.13 -2.87
CA THR A 46 -57.95 3.63 -4.18
C THR A 46 -56.44 3.91 -4.26
N ALA A 47 -55.87 3.89 -5.46
CA ALA A 47 -54.49 4.22 -5.67
C ALA A 47 -54.12 5.63 -5.15
N ALA A 48 -55.05 6.58 -5.30
CA ALA A 48 -54.89 7.95 -4.82
C ALA A 48 -54.88 8.06 -3.28
N GLU A 49 -55.65 7.23 -2.59
CA GLU A 49 -55.65 7.17 -1.12
C GLU A 49 -54.35 6.55 -0.59
N ASN A 50 -53.90 5.45 -1.19
CA ASN A 50 -52.67 4.81 -0.84
C ASN A 50 -51.47 5.75 -1.09
N LEU A 51 -51.46 6.47 -2.23
CA LEU A 51 -50.39 7.45 -2.53
C LEU A 51 -50.32 8.55 -1.46
N ARG A 52 -51.48 9.12 -1.09
CA ARG A 52 -51.55 10.16 -0.03
C ARG A 52 -51.08 9.62 1.33
N SER A 53 -51.46 8.38 1.67
CA SER A 53 -50.99 7.76 2.92
C SER A 53 -49.50 7.57 2.92
N LEU A 54 -48.91 7.03 1.84
CA LEU A 54 -47.47 6.82 1.70
C LEU A 54 -46.67 8.14 1.67
N GLU A 55 -47.23 9.18 1.01
CA GLU A 55 -46.60 10.51 1.04
C GLU A 55 -46.61 11.12 2.46
N ALA A 56 -47.70 10.93 3.21
CA ALA A 56 -47.77 11.38 4.60
C ALA A 56 -46.81 10.61 5.51
N GLU A 57 -46.68 9.29 5.35
CA GLU A 57 -45.74 8.47 6.08
C GLU A 57 -44.29 8.85 5.75
N LEU A 58 -43.98 9.09 4.46
CA LEU A 58 -42.66 9.53 4.02
C LEU A 58 -42.34 10.90 4.62
N ALA A 59 -43.29 11.84 4.62
CA ALA A 59 -43.10 13.16 5.24
C ALA A 59 -42.86 13.06 6.74
N ALA A 60 -43.62 12.21 7.45
CA ALA A 60 -43.44 11.94 8.87
C ALA A 60 -42.08 11.30 9.15
N SER A 61 -41.65 10.33 8.38
CA SER A 61 -40.34 9.66 8.52
C SER A 61 -39.19 10.64 8.28
N ARG A 62 -39.28 11.49 7.23
CA ARG A 62 -38.29 12.54 6.98
C ARG A 62 -38.21 13.55 8.10
N LYS A 63 -39.35 13.92 8.68
CA LYS A 63 -39.34 14.82 9.85
C LYS A 63 -38.66 14.16 11.05
N THR A 64 -38.99 12.91 11.36
CA THR A 64 -38.35 12.17 12.46
C THR A 64 -36.84 12.05 12.23
N GLN A 65 -36.40 11.81 11.01
CA GLN A 65 -34.96 11.79 10.66
C GLN A 65 -34.31 13.15 10.92
N SER A 66 -34.93 14.23 10.43
CA SER A 66 -34.40 15.59 10.63
C SER A 66 -34.36 15.99 12.11
N ASP A 67 -35.39 15.63 12.88
CA ASP A 67 -35.46 15.91 14.33
C ASP A 67 -34.35 15.12 15.06
N ALA A 68 -34.09 13.87 14.66
CA ALA A 68 -33.01 13.05 15.21
C ALA A 68 -31.61 13.62 14.88
N GLU A 69 -31.41 14.06 13.63
CA GLU A 69 -30.18 14.70 13.20
C GLU A 69 -29.92 16.01 13.99
N ALA A 70 -30.97 16.82 14.19
CA ALA A 70 -30.90 18.04 14.97
C ALA A 70 -30.58 17.74 16.46
N ALA A 71 -31.16 16.70 17.03
CA ALA A 71 -30.87 16.27 18.41
C ALA A 71 -29.41 15.81 18.57
N ILE A 72 -28.89 15.05 17.60
CA ILE A 72 -27.48 14.66 17.57
C ILE A 72 -26.57 15.88 17.43
N ALA A 73 -26.89 16.80 16.55
CA ALA A 73 -26.13 18.03 16.36
C ALA A 73 -26.11 18.92 17.60
N ALA A 74 -27.24 19.02 18.32
CA ALA A 74 -27.32 19.74 19.59
C ALA A 74 -26.44 19.10 20.69
N GLY A 75 -26.21 17.79 20.61
CA GLY A 75 -25.30 17.07 21.51
C GLY A 75 -23.81 17.18 21.18
N ALA A 76 -23.45 17.87 20.09
CA ALA A 76 -22.06 17.93 19.58
C ALA A 76 -21.08 18.55 20.60
N GLU A 77 -21.52 19.47 21.44
CA GLU A 77 -20.72 20.10 22.50
C GLU A 77 -20.23 19.07 23.53
N ASN A 78 -21.00 17.99 23.75
CA ASN A 78 -20.66 16.94 24.71
C ASN A 78 -19.71 15.87 24.12
N ARG A 79 -19.35 15.96 22.84
CA ARG A 79 -18.57 14.94 22.13
C ARG A 79 -17.22 14.64 22.81
N ASP A 80 -16.50 15.68 23.21
CA ASP A 80 -15.18 15.51 23.81
C ASP A 80 -15.29 14.98 25.25
N ALA A 81 -16.31 15.39 26.00
CA ALA A 81 -16.60 14.85 27.32
C ALA A 81 -17.00 13.35 27.25
N LEU A 82 -17.83 12.97 26.28
CA LEU A 82 -18.19 11.56 26.04
C LEU A 82 -16.99 10.71 25.62
N ARG A 83 -16.10 11.25 24.80
CA ARG A 83 -14.85 10.57 24.43
C ARG A 83 -13.95 10.35 25.64
N ALA A 84 -13.71 11.40 26.43
CA ALA A 84 -12.91 11.29 27.64
C ALA A 84 -13.50 10.28 28.63
N TYR A 85 -14.82 10.26 28.77
CA TYR A 85 -15.53 9.28 29.62
C TYR A 85 -15.40 7.84 29.05
N ALA A 86 -15.57 7.68 27.77
CA ALA A 86 -15.38 6.38 27.11
C ALA A 86 -13.94 5.86 27.26
N ASP A 87 -12.93 6.74 27.15
CA ASP A 87 -11.53 6.37 27.34
C ASP A 87 -11.24 6.00 28.81
N ARG A 88 -11.85 6.71 29.77
CA ARG A 88 -11.78 6.34 31.17
C ARG A 88 -12.38 4.96 31.44
N LEU A 89 -13.58 4.67 30.91
CA LEU A 89 -14.20 3.36 31.06
C LEU A 89 -13.39 2.24 30.42
N ARG A 90 -12.77 2.51 29.24
CA ARG A 90 -11.85 1.56 28.63
C ARG A 90 -10.61 1.28 29.48
N ALA A 91 -10.05 2.32 30.10
CA ALA A 91 -8.91 2.17 31.00
C ALA A 91 -9.29 1.37 32.27
N GLU A 92 -10.46 1.62 32.86
CA GLU A 92 -10.99 0.84 33.99
C GLU A 92 -11.22 -0.62 33.60
N ALA A 93 -11.85 -0.88 32.44
CA ALA A 93 -12.06 -2.24 31.94
C ALA A 93 -10.73 -2.96 31.61
N ALA A 94 -9.73 -2.25 31.12
CA ALA A 94 -8.39 -2.81 30.88
C ALA A 94 -7.72 -3.18 32.21
N LYS A 95 -7.84 -2.33 33.23
CA LYS A 95 -7.33 -2.59 34.57
C LYS A 95 -7.95 -3.84 35.15
N GLU A 96 -9.27 -4.00 35.08
CA GLU A 96 -9.99 -5.18 35.59
C GLU A 96 -9.58 -6.47 34.86
N ARG A 97 -9.37 -6.39 33.52
CA ARG A 97 -8.85 -7.54 32.75
C ARG A 97 -7.44 -7.91 33.18
N CYS A 98 -6.55 -6.93 33.31
CA CYS A 98 -5.20 -7.19 33.82
C CYS A 98 -5.19 -7.80 35.21
N ALA A 99 -6.12 -7.39 36.10
CA ALA A 99 -6.24 -7.97 37.44
C ALA A 99 -6.58 -9.46 37.39
N GLY A 100 -7.33 -9.91 36.38
CA GLY A 100 -7.66 -11.34 36.18
C GLY A 100 -6.47 -12.18 35.67
N ASP A 101 -5.48 -11.57 35.05
CA ASP A 101 -4.31 -12.24 34.47
C ASP A 101 -3.08 -12.23 35.40
N ILE A 102 -3.19 -11.55 36.57
CA ILE A 102 -2.08 -11.43 37.52
C ILE A 102 -2.03 -12.68 38.40
N LEU A 103 -0.85 -13.27 38.51
CA LEU A 103 -0.60 -14.34 39.46
C LEU A 103 -0.64 -13.79 40.87
N THR A 104 -1.53 -14.34 41.72
CA THR A 104 -1.69 -13.91 43.11
C THR A 104 -1.46 -15.08 44.04
N ASP A 105 -0.75 -14.83 45.15
CA ASP A 105 -0.78 -15.62 46.35
C ASP A 105 -1.61 -14.84 47.39
N GLU A 106 -1.95 -15.42 48.54
CA GLU A 106 -2.82 -14.79 49.57
C GLU A 106 -2.37 -13.36 49.98
N THR A 107 -1.08 -13.05 49.82
CA THR A 107 -0.49 -11.79 50.30
C THR A 107 0.33 -11.03 49.23
N VAL A 108 0.66 -11.65 48.10
CA VAL A 108 1.56 -11.09 47.13
C VAL A 108 1.00 -11.19 45.72
N LEU A 109 1.15 -10.11 44.96
CA LEU A 109 0.83 -10.03 43.52
C LEU A 109 2.13 -10.14 42.71
N PHE A 110 2.14 -11.04 41.74
CA PHE A 110 3.27 -11.20 40.82
C PHE A 110 2.86 -10.81 39.42
N PHE A 111 3.58 -9.93 38.77
CA PHE A 111 3.39 -9.62 37.36
C PHE A 111 4.73 -9.45 36.66
N GLN A 112 4.76 -9.86 35.41
CA GLN A 112 5.90 -9.75 34.53
C GLN A 112 5.52 -8.89 33.33
N GLY A 113 6.45 -8.05 32.87
CA GLY A 113 6.22 -7.19 31.72
C GLY A 113 7.52 -6.77 31.05
N TRP A 114 7.39 -6.23 29.87
CA TRP A 114 8.52 -5.73 29.08
C TRP A 114 8.66 -4.21 29.24
N VAL A 115 9.86 -3.74 29.45
CA VAL A 115 10.19 -2.32 29.59
C VAL A 115 11.31 -1.95 28.60
N PRO A 116 11.15 -0.85 27.83
CA PRO A 116 12.26 -0.34 27.03
C PRO A 116 13.46 0.01 27.91
N ALA A 117 14.65 -0.44 27.56
CA ALA A 117 15.88 -0.21 28.34
C ALA A 117 16.13 1.27 28.70
N GLU A 118 15.73 2.20 27.83
CA GLU A 118 15.82 3.65 28.10
C GLU A 118 14.92 4.13 29.24
N ARG A 119 13.85 3.39 29.57
CA ARG A 119 12.88 3.71 30.63
C ARG A 119 13.01 2.87 31.88
N GLU A 120 13.95 1.92 31.90
CA GLU A 120 14.17 1.01 33.02
C GLU A 120 14.34 1.79 34.36
N SER A 121 15.23 2.79 34.39
CA SER A 121 15.49 3.59 35.58
C SER A 121 14.25 4.36 36.05
N ALA A 122 13.45 4.89 35.13
CA ALA A 122 12.23 5.63 35.48
C ALA A 122 11.15 4.71 36.03
N VAL A 123 10.99 3.52 35.44
CA VAL A 123 10.04 2.50 35.91
C VAL A 123 10.49 1.94 37.26
N GLY A 124 11.79 1.65 37.43
CA GLY A 124 12.34 1.19 38.69
C GLY A 124 12.13 2.20 39.85
N ALA A 125 12.36 3.49 39.58
CA ALA A 125 12.08 4.55 40.55
C ALA A 125 10.59 4.59 40.94
N PHE A 126 9.70 4.52 39.96
CA PHE A 126 8.26 4.48 40.17
C PHE A 126 7.81 3.26 41.00
N LEU A 127 8.33 2.08 40.69
CA LEU A 127 8.02 0.86 41.43
C LEU A 127 8.51 0.95 42.92
N THR A 128 9.72 1.48 43.11
CA THR A 128 10.27 1.70 44.45
C THR A 128 9.44 2.69 45.26
N GLU A 129 9.02 3.80 44.63
CA GLU A 129 8.15 4.81 45.29
C GLU A 129 6.80 4.23 45.71
N ASN A 130 6.27 3.27 44.94
CA ASN A 130 5.02 2.59 45.28
C ASN A 130 5.20 1.34 46.14
N GLY A 131 6.39 1.11 46.71
CA GLY A 131 6.64 0.01 47.65
C GLY A 131 6.66 -1.38 47.00
N CYS A 132 6.89 -1.46 45.70
CA CYS A 132 7.00 -2.72 45.00
C CYS A 132 8.45 -3.24 45.02
N ALA A 133 8.61 -4.55 45.26
CA ALA A 133 9.87 -5.24 45.00
C ALA A 133 9.94 -5.57 43.52
N TRP A 134 11.04 -5.26 42.88
CA TRP A 134 11.21 -5.48 41.43
C TRP A 134 12.62 -5.94 41.08
N GLU A 135 12.71 -6.70 39.97
CA GLU A 135 13.97 -7.16 39.39
C GLU A 135 13.88 -6.99 37.85
N THR A 136 14.98 -6.60 37.23
CA THR A 136 15.08 -6.53 35.78
C THR A 136 16.15 -7.48 35.28
N ARG A 137 15.92 -8.09 34.14
CA ARG A 137 16.88 -8.93 33.43
C ARG A 137 16.70 -8.80 31.91
N ASP A 138 17.76 -9.11 31.18
CA ASP A 138 17.63 -9.26 29.74
C ASP A 138 16.81 -10.49 29.36
N PRO A 139 16.11 -10.46 28.21
CA PRO A 139 15.35 -11.61 27.74
C PRO A 139 16.22 -12.81 27.47
N THR A 140 15.75 -14.00 27.82
CA THR A 140 16.42 -15.26 27.49
C THR A 140 16.23 -15.64 26.01
N GLU A 141 17.03 -16.57 25.49
CA GLU A 141 16.91 -17.04 24.10
C GLU A 141 15.52 -17.63 23.79
N GLU A 142 14.88 -18.24 24.76
CA GLU A 142 13.53 -18.82 24.65
C GLU A 142 12.43 -17.74 24.59
N GLU A 143 12.66 -16.61 25.25
CA GLU A 143 11.72 -15.48 25.30
C GLU A 143 11.82 -14.53 24.10
N ILE A 144 12.95 -14.53 23.37
CA ILE A 144 13.19 -13.65 22.23
C ILE A 144 12.00 -13.57 21.23
N PRO A 145 11.30 -14.67 20.89
CA PRO A 145 10.16 -14.60 19.99
C PRO A 145 9.00 -13.75 20.50
N ASP A 146 8.82 -13.67 21.82
CA ASP A 146 7.69 -13.00 22.46
C ASP A 146 8.02 -11.57 22.92
N VAL A 147 9.30 -11.14 22.79
CA VAL A 147 9.71 -9.78 23.16
C VAL A 147 9.10 -8.76 22.21
N PRO A 148 8.32 -7.79 22.72
CA PRO A 148 7.78 -6.71 21.89
C PRO A 148 8.91 -5.82 21.38
N VAL A 149 8.88 -5.51 20.07
CA VAL A 149 9.90 -4.72 19.40
C VAL A 149 9.41 -3.30 19.18
N GLN A 150 10.19 -2.33 19.63
CA GLN A 150 9.99 -0.92 19.33
C GLN A 150 11.10 -0.43 18.39
N LEU A 151 10.70 0.05 17.20
CA LEU A 151 11.64 0.60 16.23
C LEU A 151 12.08 2.02 16.63
N LYS A 152 13.39 2.24 16.69
CA LYS A 152 14.00 3.55 16.96
C LYS A 152 14.58 4.11 15.67
N ASN A 153 13.79 4.89 14.94
CA ASN A 153 14.14 5.43 13.64
C ASN A 153 14.22 6.96 13.66
N ASN A 154 15.09 7.50 12.79
CA ASN A 154 15.28 8.94 12.60
C ASN A 154 14.19 9.52 11.67
N TRP A 155 14.20 10.85 11.44
CA TRP A 155 13.20 11.53 10.61
C TRP A 155 13.10 10.99 9.16
N PHE A 156 14.19 10.45 8.62
CA PHE A 156 14.24 9.91 7.25
C PHE A 156 13.71 8.48 7.17
N THR A 157 14.01 7.66 8.16
CA THR A 157 13.64 6.22 8.18
C THR A 157 12.33 5.96 8.92
N LYS A 158 11.94 6.83 9.86
CA LYS A 158 10.72 6.71 10.65
C LYS A 158 9.43 6.56 9.81
N PRO A 159 9.26 7.28 8.69
CA PRO A 159 8.08 7.11 7.84
C PRO A 159 7.88 5.67 7.32
N LEU A 160 8.97 4.91 7.15
CA LEU A 160 8.91 3.52 6.72
C LEU A 160 8.49 2.55 7.83
N ASN A 161 8.45 2.98 9.10
CA ASN A 161 7.92 2.13 10.17
C ASN A 161 6.51 1.62 9.82
N MET A 162 5.68 2.45 9.19
CA MET A 162 4.35 2.04 8.74
C MET A 162 4.42 0.85 7.77
N VAL A 163 5.36 0.85 6.84
CA VAL A 163 5.54 -0.25 5.86
C VAL A 163 5.99 -1.51 6.60
N THR A 164 6.98 -1.38 7.49
CA THR A 164 7.49 -2.51 8.28
C THR A 164 6.41 -3.08 9.21
N GLU A 165 5.65 -2.24 9.91
CA GLU A 165 4.54 -2.65 10.78
C GLU A 165 3.42 -3.36 10.01
N MET A 166 3.20 -2.98 8.76
CA MET A 166 2.16 -3.57 7.89
C MET A 166 2.53 -5.00 7.44
N TYR A 167 3.82 -5.28 7.23
CA TYR A 167 4.28 -6.62 6.88
C TYR A 167 4.51 -7.48 8.12
N SER A 168 5.48 -7.16 8.93
CA SER A 168 5.76 -7.70 10.26
C SER A 168 6.93 -6.96 10.90
N LEU A 169 6.90 -6.77 12.22
CA LEU A 169 8.05 -6.29 12.96
C LEU A 169 9.19 -7.33 12.93
N PRO A 170 10.46 -6.90 12.83
CA PRO A 170 11.58 -7.82 12.93
C PRO A 170 11.63 -8.43 14.34
N ARG A 171 12.19 -9.62 14.46
CA ARG A 171 12.46 -10.22 15.79
C ARG A 171 13.43 -9.34 16.57
N TYR A 172 13.38 -9.41 17.90
CA TYR A 172 14.22 -8.61 18.79
C TYR A 172 15.72 -8.77 18.52
N ASP A 173 16.17 -9.96 18.13
CA ASP A 173 17.57 -10.29 17.80
C ASP A 173 17.96 -9.94 16.34
N ASN A 174 17.03 -9.41 15.56
CA ASN A 174 17.26 -9.07 14.15
C ASN A 174 17.57 -7.58 13.94
N VAL A 175 18.10 -7.26 12.76
CA VAL A 175 18.41 -5.90 12.33
C VAL A 175 17.13 -5.18 11.88
N ASP A 176 17.00 -3.89 12.22
CA ASP A 176 15.93 -3.04 11.67
C ASP A 176 16.12 -2.88 10.15
N PRO A 177 15.15 -3.28 9.32
CA PRO A 177 15.26 -3.14 7.87
C PRO A 177 15.11 -1.69 7.39
N ASN A 178 14.49 -0.80 8.17
CA ASN A 178 14.11 0.53 7.72
C ASN A 178 15.30 1.40 7.25
N PRO A 179 16.42 1.49 7.96
CA PRO A 179 17.56 2.30 7.51
C PRO A 179 18.14 1.84 6.17
N LEU A 180 18.04 0.56 5.87
CA LEU A 180 18.57 -0.06 4.67
C LEU A 180 17.58 -0.04 3.52
N MET A 181 16.30 -0.20 3.82
CA MET A 181 15.21 -0.19 2.85
C MET A 181 14.83 1.24 2.40
N ALA A 182 14.94 2.24 3.30
CA ALA A 182 14.48 3.60 3.03
C ALA A 182 15.05 4.23 1.75
N PRO A 183 16.37 4.23 1.51
CA PRO A 183 16.91 4.86 0.30
C PRO A 183 16.43 4.18 -0.97
N PHE A 184 16.33 2.84 -0.98
CA PHE A 184 15.84 2.09 -2.13
C PHE A 184 14.35 2.32 -2.36
N PHE A 185 13.54 2.25 -1.32
CA PHE A 185 12.10 2.45 -1.42
C PHE A 185 11.75 3.83 -1.99
N ILE A 186 12.36 4.89 -1.42
CA ILE A 186 12.12 6.27 -1.85
C ILE A 186 12.61 6.48 -3.29
N PHE A 187 13.76 5.92 -3.65
CA PHE A 187 14.31 6.00 -4.99
C PHE A 187 13.43 5.26 -6.02
N PHE A 188 13.04 4.02 -5.74
CA PHE A 188 12.20 3.22 -6.64
C PHE A 188 10.83 3.85 -6.82
N TYR A 189 10.24 4.35 -5.74
CA TYR A 189 8.98 5.08 -5.83
C TYR A 189 9.08 6.26 -6.81
N GLY A 190 10.14 7.04 -6.68
CA GLY A 190 10.42 8.15 -7.61
C GLY A 190 10.57 7.71 -9.05
N VAL A 191 11.29 6.60 -9.29
CA VAL A 191 11.47 6.01 -10.63
C VAL A 191 10.13 5.55 -11.21
N MET A 192 9.31 4.84 -10.44
CA MET A 192 8.03 4.31 -10.93
C MET A 192 7.05 5.41 -11.33
N MET A 193 7.00 6.50 -10.59
CA MET A 193 6.04 7.59 -10.84
C MET A 193 6.59 8.68 -11.78
N ALA A 194 7.87 8.99 -11.72
CA ALA A 194 8.72 9.83 -12.57
C ALA A 194 8.04 11.03 -13.27
N ASP A 195 7.27 11.84 -12.52
CA ASP A 195 6.56 13.02 -13.03
C ASP A 195 6.65 14.17 -12.03
N MET A 196 7.09 15.37 -12.47
CA MET A 196 7.25 16.54 -11.61
C MET A 196 5.93 17.03 -11.03
N GLY A 197 4.85 17.02 -11.81
CA GLY A 197 3.54 17.49 -11.36
C GLY A 197 2.99 16.62 -10.23
N TYR A 198 3.05 15.31 -10.39
CA TYR A 198 2.61 14.36 -9.35
C TYR A 198 3.51 14.43 -8.12
N GLY A 199 4.84 14.52 -8.30
CA GLY A 199 5.78 14.69 -7.21
C GLY A 199 5.52 15.96 -6.39
N LEU A 200 5.21 17.08 -7.04
CA LEU A 200 4.89 18.34 -6.39
C LEU A 200 3.58 18.24 -5.58
N ILE A 201 2.53 17.64 -6.13
CA ILE A 201 1.26 17.42 -5.41
C ILE A 201 1.50 16.59 -4.16
N MET A 202 2.22 15.47 -4.28
CA MET A 202 2.52 14.58 -3.16
C MET A 202 3.33 15.29 -2.08
N PHE A 203 4.37 16.00 -2.47
CA PHE A 203 5.20 16.77 -1.55
C PHE A 203 4.39 17.81 -0.80
N LEU A 204 3.62 18.64 -1.53
CA LEU A 204 2.82 19.70 -0.92
C LEU A 204 1.73 19.14 0.00
N ALA A 205 1.01 18.11 -0.44
CA ALA A 205 -0.02 17.47 0.38
C ALA A 205 0.57 16.87 1.65
N GLY A 206 1.63 16.07 1.54
CA GLY A 206 2.29 15.46 2.69
C GLY A 206 2.87 16.48 3.65
N PHE A 207 3.60 17.48 3.14
CA PHE A 207 4.23 18.54 3.93
C PHE A 207 3.21 19.43 4.64
N LEU A 208 2.18 19.90 3.93
CA LEU A 208 1.16 20.78 4.50
C LEU A 208 0.33 20.09 5.57
N ILE A 209 -0.06 18.84 5.33
CA ILE A 209 -0.81 18.05 6.31
C ILE A 209 0.04 17.79 7.55
N THR A 210 1.30 17.38 7.37
CA THR A 210 2.22 17.15 8.48
C THR A 210 2.46 18.42 9.29
N LYS A 211 2.65 19.58 8.64
CA LYS A 211 2.91 20.86 9.29
C LYS A 211 1.66 21.43 9.99
N LYS A 212 0.47 21.29 9.41
CA LYS A 212 -0.76 21.89 9.93
C LYS A 212 -1.44 21.04 11.01
N TYR A 213 -1.51 19.73 10.79
CA TYR A 213 -2.30 18.83 11.65
C TYR A 213 -1.45 18.00 12.62
N HIS A 214 -0.12 17.94 12.43
CA HIS A 214 0.82 17.14 13.23
C HIS A 214 0.29 15.73 13.53
N PRO A 215 -0.10 14.93 12.50
CA PRO A 215 -0.65 13.62 12.72
C PRO A 215 0.35 12.71 13.43
N LYS A 216 -0.11 11.93 14.41
CA LYS A 216 0.72 11.01 15.20
C LYS A 216 0.52 9.56 14.74
N GLY A 217 1.46 8.69 15.09
CA GLY A 217 1.38 7.27 14.76
C GLY A 217 1.46 6.99 13.26
N THR A 218 0.73 5.98 12.81
CA THR A 218 0.74 5.48 11.41
C THR A 218 0.40 6.57 10.38
N MET A 219 -0.57 7.45 10.70
CA MET A 219 -0.93 8.57 9.80
C MET A 219 0.22 9.58 9.66
N GLY A 220 0.96 9.84 10.74
CA GLY A 220 2.15 10.70 10.68
C GLY A 220 3.23 10.12 9.78
N ASN A 221 3.43 8.81 9.89
CA ASN A 221 4.38 8.08 9.06
C ASN A 221 3.96 8.08 7.58
N LEU A 222 2.66 7.89 7.28
CA LEU A 222 2.12 7.93 5.92
C LEU A 222 2.39 9.27 5.22
N PHE A 223 2.05 10.39 5.86
CA PHE A 223 2.27 11.70 5.26
C PHE A 223 3.76 12.07 5.20
N GLY A 224 4.56 11.60 6.16
CA GLY A 224 6.02 11.70 6.09
C GLY A 224 6.59 10.95 4.89
N LEU A 225 6.16 9.71 4.67
CA LEU A 225 6.56 8.89 3.52
C LEU A 225 6.13 9.54 2.19
N MET A 226 4.89 10.03 2.13
CA MET A 226 4.36 10.74 0.97
C MET A 226 5.20 12.00 0.64
N THR A 227 5.68 12.71 1.65
CA THR A 227 6.57 13.87 1.46
C THR A 227 7.91 13.46 0.85
N LEU A 228 8.56 12.42 1.41
CA LEU A 228 9.85 11.93 0.91
C LEU A 228 9.75 11.34 -0.50
N CYS A 229 8.73 10.52 -0.74
CA CYS A 229 8.46 9.96 -2.07
C CYS A 229 8.11 11.06 -3.08
N GLY A 230 7.38 12.12 -2.65
CA GLY A 230 7.08 13.27 -3.49
C GLY A 230 8.32 14.01 -3.96
N VAL A 231 9.32 14.20 -3.08
CA VAL A 231 10.62 14.79 -3.47
C VAL A 231 11.34 13.91 -4.49
N SER A 232 11.41 12.61 -4.25
CA SER A 232 12.07 11.66 -5.17
C SER A 232 11.37 11.65 -6.54
N THR A 233 10.03 11.60 -6.55
CA THR A 233 9.22 11.64 -7.77
C THR A 233 9.44 12.94 -8.55
N PHE A 234 9.53 14.08 -7.87
CA PHE A 234 9.82 15.37 -8.50
C PHE A 234 11.21 15.37 -9.17
N ILE A 235 12.23 14.87 -8.48
CA ILE A 235 13.60 14.77 -9.02
C ILE A 235 13.63 13.85 -10.24
N MET A 236 13.03 12.66 -10.15
CA MET A 236 12.99 11.71 -11.26
C MET A 236 12.15 12.27 -12.43
N GLY A 237 11.04 12.95 -12.15
CA GLY A 237 10.24 13.68 -13.15
C GLY A 237 11.03 14.78 -13.86
N ALA A 238 11.93 15.47 -13.16
CA ALA A 238 12.81 16.45 -13.78
C ALA A 238 13.84 15.81 -14.73
N LEU A 239 14.30 14.59 -14.41
CA LEU A 239 15.20 13.83 -15.27
C LEU A 239 14.49 13.30 -16.53
N THR A 240 13.22 12.92 -16.43
CA THR A 240 12.40 12.44 -17.55
C THR A 240 11.77 13.57 -18.37
N GLY A 241 11.73 14.80 -17.82
CA GLY A 241 11.08 15.95 -18.47
C GLY A 241 9.55 15.90 -18.42
N GLY A 242 8.94 15.01 -17.58
CA GLY A 242 7.50 14.88 -17.43
C GLY A 242 6.92 15.90 -16.46
N PHE A 243 5.88 16.62 -16.88
CA PHE A 243 5.05 17.47 -16.02
C PHE A 243 3.59 17.21 -16.35
N PHE A 244 2.91 16.38 -15.58
CA PHE A 244 1.64 15.75 -15.94
C PHE A 244 1.72 15.10 -17.32
N GLY A 245 2.73 14.26 -17.52
CA GLY A 245 3.14 13.76 -18.83
C GLY A 245 3.71 14.88 -19.70
N ASP A 246 3.09 15.13 -20.87
CA ASP A 246 3.43 16.18 -21.84
C ASP A 246 2.49 17.39 -21.79
N PHE A 247 1.80 17.61 -20.66
CA PHE A 247 0.79 18.67 -20.50
C PHE A 247 1.33 20.05 -20.91
N LEU A 248 2.53 20.44 -20.43
CA LEU A 248 3.12 21.74 -20.74
C LEU A 248 3.43 21.88 -22.24
N THR A 249 3.93 20.82 -22.87
CA THR A 249 4.22 20.77 -24.31
C THR A 249 2.95 21.04 -25.11
N GLN A 250 1.86 20.34 -24.80
CA GLN A 250 0.59 20.48 -25.49
C GLN A 250 -0.08 21.84 -25.21
N ALA A 251 -0.03 22.33 -23.97
CA ALA A 251 -0.57 23.62 -23.59
C ALA A 251 0.12 24.78 -24.32
N VAL A 252 1.46 24.77 -24.41
CA VAL A 252 2.23 25.79 -25.12
C VAL A 252 1.96 25.72 -26.62
N LYS A 253 1.86 24.53 -27.19
CA LYS A 253 1.53 24.34 -28.61
C LYS A 253 0.15 24.88 -28.96
N LEU A 254 -0.86 24.63 -28.12
CA LEU A 254 -2.23 25.15 -28.30
C LEU A 254 -2.33 26.67 -28.15
N THR A 255 -1.52 27.29 -27.27
CA THR A 255 -1.61 28.74 -27.00
C THR A 255 -0.74 29.57 -27.90
N THR A 256 0.47 29.12 -28.23
CA THR A 256 1.46 29.92 -28.96
C THR A 256 1.80 29.35 -30.34
N GLY A 257 1.34 28.13 -30.68
CA GLY A 257 1.70 27.43 -31.91
C GLY A 257 3.18 27.01 -31.99
N ARG A 258 3.95 27.16 -30.91
CA ARG A 258 5.37 26.79 -30.88
C ARG A 258 5.54 25.44 -30.22
N ASP A 259 6.45 24.65 -30.74
CA ASP A 259 6.85 23.40 -30.08
C ASP A 259 7.79 23.73 -28.91
N PHE A 260 7.37 23.35 -27.71
CA PHE A 260 8.15 23.49 -26.47
C PHE A 260 8.33 22.08 -25.87
N THR A 261 9.54 21.71 -25.55
CA THR A 261 9.85 20.46 -24.85
C THR A 261 10.68 20.77 -23.62
N LEU A 262 10.33 20.15 -22.49
CA LEU A 262 11.16 20.23 -21.28
C LEU A 262 12.48 19.47 -21.54
N PRO A 263 13.62 19.98 -21.02
CA PRO A 263 14.88 19.26 -21.11
C PRO A 263 14.75 17.93 -20.32
N SER A 264 15.13 16.84 -20.94
CA SER A 264 15.13 15.50 -20.34
C SER A 264 16.48 14.83 -20.56
N VAL A 265 16.91 14.05 -19.57
CA VAL A 265 18.12 13.22 -19.68
C VAL A 265 17.79 11.93 -20.42
N PHE A 266 16.61 11.38 -20.19
CA PHE A 266 16.04 10.20 -20.87
C PHE A 266 14.52 10.31 -20.91
N THR A 267 13.93 9.66 -21.89
CA THR A 267 12.46 9.65 -22.07
C THR A 267 11.92 8.23 -21.94
N PRO A 268 10.87 7.98 -21.15
CA PRO A 268 10.33 6.64 -20.92
C PRO A 268 9.97 5.90 -22.21
N LEU A 269 9.46 6.60 -23.21
CA LEU A 269 9.02 6.00 -24.47
C LEU A 269 10.18 5.65 -25.41
N ASN A 270 11.22 6.49 -25.49
CA ASN A 270 12.31 6.30 -26.45
C ASN A 270 13.43 5.42 -25.89
N ASP A 271 13.69 5.53 -24.57
CA ASP A 271 14.82 4.90 -23.90
C ASP A 271 14.41 3.69 -23.04
N THR A 272 13.32 3.02 -23.42
CA THR A 272 12.69 1.94 -22.61
C THR A 272 13.67 0.83 -22.24
N LEU A 273 14.52 0.39 -23.21
CA LEU A 273 15.50 -0.66 -22.95
C LEU A 273 16.59 -0.22 -21.97
N MET A 274 17.06 1.02 -22.07
CA MET A 274 18.05 1.59 -21.16
C MET A 274 17.49 1.65 -19.73
N ILE A 275 16.24 2.09 -19.58
CA ILE A 275 15.55 2.18 -18.31
C ILE A 275 15.35 0.78 -17.71
N LEU A 276 14.99 -0.22 -18.52
CA LEU A 276 14.87 -1.61 -18.09
C LEU A 276 16.18 -2.13 -17.50
N VAL A 277 17.27 -1.99 -18.25
CA VAL A 277 18.60 -2.45 -17.80
C VAL A 277 19.05 -1.70 -16.55
N ALA A 278 18.83 -0.39 -16.51
CA ALA A 278 19.13 0.42 -15.32
C ALA A 278 18.31 -0.01 -14.09
N SER A 279 17.01 -0.27 -14.26
CA SER A 279 16.13 -0.75 -13.18
C SER A 279 16.61 -2.09 -12.61
N MET A 280 16.94 -3.05 -13.50
CA MET A 280 17.49 -4.34 -13.11
C MET A 280 18.85 -4.19 -12.44
N GLY A 281 19.69 -3.26 -12.92
CA GLY A 281 21.01 -2.97 -12.30
C GLY A 281 20.89 -2.42 -10.88
N VAL A 282 20.00 -1.47 -10.65
CA VAL A 282 19.74 -0.94 -9.29
C VAL A 282 19.10 -1.99 -8.40
N GLY A 283 18.22 -2.84 -8.95
CA GLY A 283 17.68 -4.01 -8.26
C GLY A 283 18.79 -4.99 -7.82
N LEU A 284 19.76 -5.25 -8.69
CA LEU A 284 20.91 -6.09 -8.36
C LEU A 284 21.72 -5.47 -7.20
N ILE A 285 21.92 -4.16 -7.18
CA ILE A 285 22.61 -3.47 -6.07
C ILE A 285 21.84 -3.68 -4.76
N GLN A 286 20.50 -3.61 -4.78
CA GLN A 286 19.70 -3.88 -3.59
C GLN A 286 19.85 -5.33 -3.12
N ILE A 287 19.81 -6.31 -4.03
CA ILE A 287 20.01 -7.73 -3.69
C ILE A 287 21.40 -7.94 -3.07
N ILE A 288 22.45 -7.39 -3.67
CA ILE A 288 23.81 -7.46 -3.12
C ILE A 288 23.89 -6.83 -1.73
N THR A 289 23.19 -5.72 -1.51
CA THR A 289 23.10 -5.08 -0.19
C THR A 289 22.42 -6.00 0.82
N GLY A 290 21.31 -6.66 0.45
CA GLY A 290 20.64 -7.64 1.30
C GLY A 290 21.55 -8.83 1.65
N MET A 291 22.27 -9.35 0.66
CA MET A 291 23.26 -10.43 0.87
C MET A 291 24.39 -9.99 1.79
N ALA A 292 24.86 -8.73 1.69
CA ALA A 292 25.90 -8.21 2.57
C ALA A 292 25.44 -8.17 4.04
N ILE A 293 24.18 -7.79 4.28
CA ILE A 293 23.60 -7.80 5.61
C ILE A 293 23.49 -9.22 6.15
N SER A 294 23.00 -10.16 5.32
CA SER A 294 22.92 -11.57 5.67
C SER A 294 24.29 -12.15 6.01
N PHE A 295 25.30 -11.85 5.19
CA PHE A 295 26.70 -12.24 5.44
C PHE A 295 27.22 -11.74 6.77
N ILE A 296 27.08 -10.42 7.06
CA ILE A 296 27.53 -9.82 8.33
C ILE A 296 26.81 -10.46 9.52
N ARG A 297 25.52 -10.73 9.41
CA ARG A 297 24.72 -11.37 10.45
C ARG A 297 25.20 -12.79 10.75
N LYS A 298 25.41 -13.62 9.72
CA LYS A 298 25.94 -14.98 9.86
C LYS A 298 27.34 -14.96 10.49
N LEU A 299 28.19 -13.99 10.09
CA LEU A 299 29.51 -13.80 10.64
C LEU A 299 29.47 -13.49 12.15
N ARG A 300 28.57 -12.57 12.57
CA ARG A 300 28.39 -12.21 14.00
C ARG A 300 27.86 -13.37 14.84
N ARG A 301 27.11 -14.30 14.25
CA ARG A 301 26.61 -15.51 14.90
C ARG A 301 27.65 -16.67 14.90
N GLY A 302 28.84 -16.45 14.38
CA GLY A 302 29.89 -17.46 14.31
C GLY A 302 29.70 -18.52 13.22
N GLN A 303 28.74 -18.34 12.32
CA GLN A 303 28.40 -19.26 11.24
C GLN A 303 29.23 -18.95 9.97
N LEU A 304 30.56 -19.05 10.07
CA LEU A 304 31.49 -18.69 8.99
C LEU A 304 31.27 -19.52 7.72
N MET A 305 31.07 -20.83 7.87
CA MET A 305 30.90 -21.72 6.73
C MET A 305 29.63 -21.40 5.95
N ASP A 306 28.52 -21.18 6.63
CA ASP A 306 27.25 -20.82 6.00
C ASP A 306 27.35 -19.44 5.31
N ALA A 307 28.03 -18.47 5.94
CA ALA A 307 28.27 -17.17 5.34
C ALA A 307 29.05 -17.26 4.01
N VAL A 308 30.09 -18.12 3.95
CA VAL A 308 30.92 -18.26 2.76
C VAL A 308 30.14 -19.01 1.65
N TRP A 309 29.51 -20.13 1.98
CA TRP A 309 28.88 -20.96 0.96
C TRP A 309 27.54 -20.41 0.46
N GLU A 310 26.78 -19.74 1.31
CA GLU A 310 25.46 -19.21 0.91
C GLU A 310 25.51 -17.80 0.31
N GLU A 311 26.45 -16.92 0.76
CA GLU A 311 26.48 -15.52 0.34
C GLU A 311 27.68 -15.21 -0.57
N LEU A 312 28.94 -15.48 -0.11
CA LEU A 312 30.14 -15.12 -0.84
C LEU A 312 30.22 -15.83 -2.20
N THR A 313 29.76 -17.06 -2.28
CA THR A 313 29.73 -17.86 -3.51
C THR A 313 28.90 -17.15 -4.58
N TRP A 314 27.72 -16.62 -4.22
CA TRP A 314 26.84 -15.92 -5.16
C TRP A 314 27.38 -14.55 -5.58
N TRP A 315 28.10 -13.86 -4.72
CA TRP A 315 28.82 -12.65 -5.13
C TRP A 315 29.86 -12.93 -6.22
N ILE A 316 30.60 -14.03 -6.10
CA ILE A 316 31.56 -14.47 -7.11
C ILE A 316 30.85 -14.83 -8.42
N VAL A 317 29.68 -15.47 -8.34
CA VAL A 317 28.85 -15.77 -9.54
C VAL A 317 28.38 -14.48 -10.21
N PHE A 318 27.82 -13.52 -9.49
CA PHE A 318 27.38 -12.24 -10.05
C PHE A 318 28.54 -11.44 -10.62
N ALA A 319 29.67 -11.36 -9.93
CA ALA A 319 30.89 -10.74 -10.45
C ALA A 319 31.38 -11.45 -11.72
N GLY A 320 31.33 -12.80 -11.76
CA GLY A 320 31.69 -13.60 -12.93
C GLY A 320 30.79 -13.34 -14.13
N ILE A 321 29.48 -13.24 -13.92
CA ILE A 321 28.51 -12.87 -14.99
C ILE A 321 28.81 -11.46 -15.50
N GLY A 322 29.07 -10.50 -14.64
CA GLY A 322 29.42 -9.13 -15.03
C GLY A 322 30.72 -9.05 -15.85
N LEU A 323 31.76 -9.76 -15.41
CA LEU A 323 33.04 -9.83 -16.14
C LEU A 323 32.93 -10.56 -17.47
N MET A 324 32.10 -11.59 -17.55
CA MET A 324 31.79 -12.29 -18.81
C MET A 324 31.07 -11.36 -19.78
N ALA A 325 30.06 -10.62 -19.31
CA ALA A 325 29.33 -9.66 -20.13
C ALA A 325 30.21 -8.49 -20.60
N ALA A 326 31.19 -8.09 -19.80
CA ALA A 326 32.23 -7.11 -20.18
C ALA A 326 33.31 -7.66 -21.10
N GLY A 327 33.30 -8.96 -21.43
CA GLY A 327 34.28 -9.61 -22.31
C GLY A 327 35.69 -9.77 -21.71
N VAL A 328 35.83 -9.63 -20.38
CA VAL A 328 37.16 -9.63 -19.71
C VAL A 328 37.63 -11.06 -19.43
N THR A 329 36.81 -11.88 -18.77
CA THR A 329 37.17 -13.28 -18.43
C THR A 329 35.98 -14.11 -18.00
N ASN A 330 36.03 -15.41 -18.31
CA ASN A 330 35.02 -16.37 -17.87
C ASN A 330 35.46 -17.17 -16.63
N LEU A 331 36.74 -17.00 -16.21
CA LEU A 331 37.35 -17.84 -15.17
C LEU A 331 36.70 -17.64 -13.81
N VAL A 332 36.29 -16.40 -13.50
CA VAL A 332 35.61 -16.07 -12.24
C VAL A 332 34.22 -16.72 -12.16
N LEU A 333 33.51 -16.81 -13.30
CA LEU A 333 32.21 -17.49 -13.35
C LEU A 333 32.38 -19.00 -13.12
N TYR A 334 33.37 -19.63 -13.74
CA TYR A 334 33.65 -21.06 -13.51
C TYR A 334 34.04 -21.35 -12.05
N LEU A 335 34.81 -20.43 -11.43
CA LEU A 335 35.16 -20.55 -10.01
C LEU A 335 33.87 -20.46 -9.14
N GLY A 336 32.99 -19.50 -9.41
CA GLY A 336 31.72 -19.36 -8.70
C GLY A 336 30.83 -20.61 -8.83
N ILE A 337 30.68 -21.15 -10.04
CA ILE A 337 29.92 -22.38 -10.27
C ILE A 337 30.55 -23.57 -9.52
N ALA A 338 31.87 -23.70 -9.54
CA ALA A 338 32.56 -24.73 -8.79
C ALA A 338 32.29 -24.62 -7.27
N MET A 339 32.27 -23.39 -6.72
CA MET A 339 31.95 -23.14 -5.31
C MET A 339 30.48 -23.48 -4.98
N VAL A 340 29.53 -23.19 -5.86
CA VAL A 340 28.11 -23.55 -5.69
C VAL A 340 27.93 -25.06 -5.56
N ILE A 341 28.73 -25.84 -6.29
CA ILE A 341 28.69 -27.30 -6.24
C ILE A 341 29.43 -27.85 -5.00
N LEU A 342 30.58 -27.25 -4.65
CA LEU A 342 31.39 -27.71 -3.53
C LEU A 342 30.74 -27.44 -2.16
N GLY A 343 30.02 -26.33 -2.00
CA GLY A 343 29.38 -25.93 -0.74
C GLY A 343 28.50 -27.03 -0.14
N PRO A 344 27.45 -27.47 -0.83
CA PRO A 344 26.58 -28.55 -0.34
C PRO A 344 27.27 -29.90 -0.19
N VAL A 345 28.34 -30.17 -0.98
CA VAL A 345 29.09 -31.42 -0.86
C VAL A 345 29.92 -31.46 0.42
N LEU A 346 30.43 -30.33 0.88
CA LEU A 346 31.23 -30.23 2.10
C LEU A 346 30.36 -30.10 3.36
N THR A 347 29.21 -29.44 3.27
CA THR A 347 28.32 -29.20 4.42
C THR A 347 27.37 -30.37 4.71
N ASN A 348 26.90 -31.10 3.70
CA ASN A 348 25.91 -32.15 3.85
C ASN A 348 26.53 -33.56 3.87
N LYS A 349 25.87 -34.51 4.53
CA LYS A 349 26.29 -35.92 4.61
C LYS A 349 25.37 -36.84 3.79
N GLY A 350 25.96 -37.86 3.17
CA GLY A 350 25.20 -38.93 2.48
C GLY A 350 24.44 -38.45 1.24
N PHE A 351 23.19 -38.93 1.07
CA PHE A 351 22.32 -38.57 -0.07
C PHE A 351 21.92 -37.09 -0.07
N GLY A 352 21.98 -36.43 1.10
CA GLY A 352 21.75 -34.99 1.24
C GLY A 352 22.70 -34.09 0.43
N LYS A 353 23.83 -34.64 -0.04
CA LYS A 353 24.77 -33.90 -0.91
C LYS A 353 24.13 -33.57 -2.27
N ILE A 354 23.50 -34.56 -2.90
CA ILE A 354 22.91 -34.39 -4.24
C ILE A 354 21.64 -33.54 -4.14
N THR A 355 20.75 -33.84 -3.20
CA THR A 355 19.54 -33.06 -2.98
C THR A 355 19.84 -31.63 -2.54
N GLY A 356 20.92 -31.43 -1.77
CA GLY A 356 21.39 -30.10 -1.37
C GLY A 356 21.92 -29.25 -2.53
N ILE A 357 22.65 -29.84 -3.49
CA ILE A 357 23.12 -29.13 -4.69
C ILE A 357 21.92 -28.67 -5.53
N PHE A 358 21.00 -29.59 -5.86
CA PHE A 358 19.81 -29.26 -6.66
C PHE A 358 18.91 -28.28 -5.94
N GLY A 359 18.67 -28.45 -4.64
CA GLY A 359 17.86 -27.55 -3.84
C GLY A 359 18.47 -26.15 -3.73
N SER A 360 19.75 -26.06 -3.42
CA SER A 360 20.46 -24.78 -3.34
C SER A 360 20.51 -24.07 -4.68
N LEU A 361 20.88 -24.78 -5.76
CA LEU A 361 20.93 -24.21 -7.10
C LEU A 361 19.57 -23.73 -7.57
N TYR A 362 18.54 -24.58 -7.42
CA TYR A 362 17.18 -24.23 -7.83
C TYR A 362 16.64 -23.01 -7.04
N ASN A 363 16.72 -23.05 -5.73
CA ASN A 363 16.17 -22.00 -4.89
C ASN A 363 16.87 -20.65 -5.11
N HIS A 364 18.20 -20.62 -5.19
CA HIS A 364 18.93 -19.39 -5.36
C HIS A 364 18.85 -18.86 -6.80
N VAL A 365 18.99 -19.71 -7.82
CA VAL A 365 18.87 -19.26 -9.22
C VAL A 365 17.47 -18.76 -9.48
N THR A 366 16.44 -19.52 -9.11
CA THR A 366 15.04 -19.13 -9.34
C THR A 366 14.67 -17.91 -8.51
N GLY A 367 15.14 -17.84 -7.25
CA GLY A 367 14.94 -16.69 -6.36
C GLY A 367 15.57 -15.43 -6.91
N TYR A 368 16.88 -15.42 -7.10
CA TYR A 368 17.59 -14.21 -7.57
C TYR A 368 17.17 -13.79 -8.98
N PHE A 369 16.94 -14.74 -9.89
CA PHE A 369 16.44 -14.44 -11.22
C PHE A 369 15.03 -13.83 -11.16
N GLY A 370 14.14 -14.43 -10.36
CA GLY A 370 12.79 -13.89 -10.12
C GLY A 370 12.82 -12.50 -9.50
N ASP A 371 13.70 -12.29 -8.52
CA ASP A 371 13.88 -10.99 -7.86
C ASP A 371 14.38 -9.94 -8.85
N ILE A 372 15.42 -10.25 -9.65
CA ILE A 372 15.96 -9.32 -10.65
C ILE A 372 14.90 -8.98 -11.70
N LEU A 373 14.16 -9.97 -12.20
CA LEU A 373 13.07 -9.73 -13.16
C LEU A 373 11.94 -8.88 -12.55
N SER A 374 11.69 -9.02 -11.25
CA SER A 374 10.67 -8.22 -10.56
C SER A 374 10.94 -6.71 -10.66
N TYR A 375 12.22 -6.29 -10.75
CA TYR A 375 12.57 -4.87 -10.96
C TYR A 375 12.20 -4.34 -12.35
N SER A 376 11.87 -5.19 -13.31
CA SER A 376 11.30 -4.73 -14.60
C SER A 376 9.99 -3.97 -14.42
N ARG A 377 9.30 -4.19 -13.31
CA ARG A 377 8.07 -3.49 -12.92
C ARG A 377 8.30 -1.98 -12.73
N LEU A 378 9.49 -1.55 -12.29
CA LEU A 378 9.83 -0.13 -12.16
C LEU A 378 9.68 0.57 -13.51
N MET A 379 10.27 -0.03 -14.55
CA MET A 379 10.15 0.48 -15.93
C MET A 379 8.71 0.39 -16.43
N ALA A 380 8.01 -0.73 -16.18
CA ALA A 380 6.64 -0.92 -16.66
C ALA A 380 5.67 0.12 -16.07
N LEU A 381 5.77 0.43 -14.77
CA LEU A 381 4.92 1.44 -14.12
C LEU A 381 5.28 2.85 -14.59
N MET A 382 6.56 3.18 -14.72
CA MET A 382 7.01 4.47 -15.29
C MET A 382 6.45 4.67 -16.69
N LEU A 383 6.58 3.66 -17.56
CA LEU A 383 6.09 3.72 -18.93
C LEU A 383 4.57 3.86 -18.97
N ALA A 384 3.85 3.01 -18.22
CA ALA A 384 2.39 3.05 -18.17
C ALA A 384 1.87 4.42 -17.73
N GLY A 385 2.43 4.98 -16.64
CA GLY A 385 2.06 6.31 -16.15
C GLY A 385 2.30 7.42 -17.16
N SER A 386 3.46 7.40 -17.83
CA SER A 386 3.80 8.36 -18.87
C SER A 386 2.88 8.26 -20.08
N VAL A 387 2.60 7.04 -20.57
CA VAL A 387 1.73 6.80 -21.74
C VAL A 387 0.30 7.24 -21.45
N ILE A 388 -0.26 6.88 -20.29
CA ILE A 388 -1.64 7.24 -19.91
C ILE A 388 -1.77 8.77 -19.85
N ALA A 389 -0.83 9.48 -19.21
CA ALA A 389 -0.84 10.93 -19.16
C ALA A 389 -0.81 11.56 -20.56
N GLN A 390 0.07 11.09 -21.45
CA GLN A 390 0.18 11.60 -22.81
C GLN A 390 -1.08 11.34 -23.65
N VAL A 391 -1.71 10.17 -23.49
CA VAL A 391 -2.96 9.85 -24.20
C VAL A 391 -4.07 10.82 -23.80
N PHE A 392 -4.27 11.09 -22.53
CA PHE A 392 -5.29 12.05 -22.07
C PHE A 392 -4.97 13.48 -22.53
N ASN A 393 -3.72 13.90 -22.48
CA ASN A 393 -3.32 15.22 -22.95
C ASN A 393 -3.54 15.36 -24.48
N THR A 394 -3.18 14.32 -25.25
CA THR A 394 -3.39 14.30 -26.70
C THR A 394 -4.89 14.34 -27.05
N LEU A 395 -5.72 13.52 -26.37
CA LEU A 395 -7.17 13.54 -26.54
C LEU A 395 -7.76 14.91 -26.22
N GLY A 396 -7.28 15.55 -25.16
CA GLY A 396 -7.69 16.91 -24.79
C GLY A 396 -7.29 17.96 -25.83
N ALA A 397 -6.17 17.77 -26.53
CA ALA A 397 -5.66 18.71 -27.53
C ALA A 397 -6.40 18.65 -28.89
N ILE A 398 -7.07 17.52 -29.22
CA ILE A 398 -7.77 17.31 -30.51
C ILE A 398 -8.79 18.43 -30.83
N PRO A 399 -9.65 18.87 -29.88
CA PRO A 399 -10.63 19.91 -30.18
C PRO A 399 -10.03 21.30 -30.47
N GLY A 400 -8.73 21.52 -30.22
CA GLY A 400 -8.06 22.81 -30.39
C GLY A 400 -8.53 23.92 -29.42
N ASN A 401 -9.29 23.59 -28.41
CA ASN A 401 -9.82 24.53 -27.41
C ASN A 401 -9.13 24.32 -26.07
N LEU A 402 -8.50 25.38 -25.54
CA LEU A 402 -7.74 25.33 -24.31
C LEU A 402 -8.58 24.90 -23.10
N ILE A 403 -9.85 25.31 -23.02
CA ILE A 403 -10.74 24.96 -21.89
C ILE A 403 -11.01 23.46 -21.91
N VAL A 404 -11.35 22.91 -23.06
CA VAL A 404 -11.61 21.48 -23.23
C VAL A 404 -10.33 20.67 -22.97
N PHE A 405 -9.19 21.15 -23.44
CA PHE A 405 -7.89 20.57 -23.16
C PHE A 405 -7.63 20.46 -21.65
N VAL A 406 -7.77 21.57 -20.92
CA VAL A 406 -7.52 21.60 -19.47
C VAL A 406 -8.48 20.66 -18.71
N LEU A 407 -9.77 20.63 -19.07
CA LEU A 407 -10.74 19.75 -18.41
C LEU A 407 -10.44 18.26 -18.63
N ILE A 408 -10.18 17.85 -19.86
CA ILE A 408 -9.88 16.46 -20.19
C ILE A 408 -8.53 16.05 -19.57
N SER A 409 -7.50 16.88 -19.72
CA SER A 409 -6.18 16.61 -19.13
C SER A 409 -6.23 16.56 -17.61
N LEU A 410 -6.97 17.43 -16.95
CA LEU A 410 -7.12 17.43 -15.49
C LEU A 410 -7.80 16.13 -15.01
N ALA A 411 -8.90 15.76 -15.65
CA ALA A 411 -9.62 14.52 -15.30
C ALA A 411 -8.75 13.28 -15.54
N GLY A 412 -8.09 13.22 -16.69
CA GLY A 412 -7.21 12.09 -17.05
C GLY A 412 -5.98 12.00 -16.15
N ASN A 413 -5.33 13.12 -15.87
CA ASN A 413 -4.17 13.14 -14.98
C ASN A 413 -4.55 12.88 -13.50
N ALA A 414 -5.73 13.29 -13.05
CA ALA A 414 -6.22 12.93 -11.71
C ALA A 414 -6.43 11.41 -11.58
N LEU A 415 -7.04 10.78 -12.58
CA LEU A 415 -7.19 9.33 -12.63
C LEU A 415 -5.83 8.63 -12.69
N ASN A 416 -4.94 9.08 -13.56
CA ASN A 416 -3.59 8.52 -13.71
C ASN A 416 -2.77 8.66 -12.42
N PHE A 417 -2.87 9.82 -11.76
CA PHE A 417 -2.24 10.04 -10.46
C PHE A 417 -2.72 9.02 -9.41
N ALA A 418 -4.04 8.82 -9.30
CA ALA A 418 -4.59 7.87 -8.34
C ALA A 418 -4.14 6.43 -8.62
N LEU A 419 -4.14 6.01 -9.90
CA LEU A 419 -3.69 4.67 -10.31
C LEU A 419 -2.19 4.46 -10.07
N ASN A 420 -1.36 5.45 -10.41
CA ASN A 420 0.08 5.37 -10.18
C ASN A 420 0.43 5.43 -8.70
N LEU A 421 -0.23 6.31 -7.92
CA LEU A 421 -0.04 6.40 -6.47
C LEU A 421 -0.29 5.03 -5.80
N LEU A 422 -1.41 4.39 -6.15
CA LEU A 422 -1.75 3.07 -5.63
C LEU A 422 -0.75 2.01 -6.14
N GLY A 423 -0.46 2.01 -7.44
CA GLY A 423 0.48 1.06 -8.06
C GLY A 423 1.87 1.14 -7.43
N CYS A 424 2.43 2.34 -7.31
CA CYS A 424 3.76 2.54 -6.72
C CYS A 424 3.82 2.23 -5.22
N TYR A 425 2.70 2.35 -4.50
CA TYR A 425 2.65 2.05 -3.07
C TYR A 425 2.52 0.55 -2.79
N VAL A 426 1.81 -0.19 -3.64
CA VAL A 426 1.58 -1.63 -3.47
C VAL A 426 2.76 -2.47 -3.98
N HIS A 427 3.47 -2.00 -4.98
CA HIS A 427 4.55 -2.72 -5.67
C HIS A 427 5.94 -2.24 -5.27
#